data_d336482a49869bfdf731353bea0b252e
#
_entry.id   d336482a49869bfdf731353bea0b252e
#
_cell.length_a   1.000
_cell.length_b   1.000
_cell.length_c   1.000
_cell.angle_alpha   90.00
_cell.angle_beta   90.00
_cell.angle_gamma   90.00
#
_symmetry.space_group_name_H-M   'P 1'
#
loop_
_entity.id
_entity.type
_entity.pdbx_description
1 polymer ?
#
loop_
_entity_poly.entity_id
_entity_poly.type
_entity_poly.pdbx_seq_one_letter_code
_entity_poly.pdbx_strand_id
1 'polypeptide(L)'
;MKESSLKAKTAKGLFWGGVGNGLQQLFNLFFGIFLARLLDASDYGMIGMLAIFSAISSVIQEGGFGAALINKEKITQEDCNAVFWFSLSAGFCLYISLFLSAPFIAGFYGIPELAPLSRFMFLGFLIGCTGTVHGAIFTKRLMIKEKIHINLIALFCSGCIGLAMAYCGMAYWAIATQQVSYMLLMVSMLWYKSPWKPTLQFSAAPLKEMLPFSIKIAFTNIFNQINQNILTVLMGKYYTSRQVGYYTQGNKWMMMGSSLVTSMVTNVAQPVLIQVSSEVERQKNVFRKMLRFVSFISFPAMLGLALIAPELITITITDKWQASVRILQLLCVWGAVIPINSLYSNMIISRGQSQVYMWNTVALGILQILALIFMSRYGIFAMLATFTTINVMWLGIWNAFARKSIGLQYSEMLKDLLPFLMAAIATTTVTYVLTQNITNPYMSLACKTALAILLYATIMWAGKSVIFKESIRYILKRESK
;
A
#
# COMPACT_ATOMS: atom_id res chain seq x y z
N MET A 1 -2.23 10.96 34.44
CA MET A 1 -1.61 11.87 33.44
C MET A 1 -2.65 12.92 33.08
N LYS A 2 -2.31 14.23 33.19
CA LYS A 2 -3.26 15.30 32.90
C LYS A 2 -3.72 15.22 31.42
N GLU A 3 -5.00 15.33 31.16
CA GLU A 3 -5.66 15.24 29.85
C GLU A 3 -5.07 16.19 28.79
N SER A 4 -4.59 17.36 29.21
CA SER A 4 -3.87 18.33 28.40
C SER A 4 -2.54 17.78 27.84
N SER A 5 -1.84 16.93 28.61
CA SER A 5 -0.58 16.29 28.19
C SER A 5 -0.80 15.22 27.11
N LEU A 6 -1.92 14.49 27.17
CA LEU A 6 -2.25 13.45 26.17
C LEU A 6 -2.66 14.11 24.85
N LYS A 7 -3.51 15.14 24.86
CA LYS A 7 -3.91 15.88 23.65
C LYS A 7 -2.71 16.49 22.94
N ALA A 8 -1.77 17.11 23.67
CA ALA A 8 -0.54 17.68 23.11
C ALA A 8 0.37 16.60 22.49
N LYS A 9 0.55 15.45 23.17
CA LYS A 9 1.34 14.32 22.63
C LYS A 9 0.70 13.73 21.37
N THR A 10 -0.61 13.58 21.36
CA THR A 10 -1.36 13.05 20.19
C THR A 10 -1.25 14.01 19.01
N ALA A 11 -1.47 15.32 19.20
CA ALA A 11 -1.35 16.32 18.15
C ALA A 11 0.08 16.37 17.56
N LYS A 12 1.10 16.32 18.44
CA LYS A 12 2.51 16.25 18.03
C LYS A 12 2.82 14.94 17.28
N GLY A 13 2.25 13.83 17.72
CA GLY A 13 2.39 12.53 17.05
C GLY A 13 1.75 12.53 15.66
N LEU A 14 0.56 13.11 15.50
CA LEU A 14 -0.11 13.24 14.20
C LEU A 14 0.67 14.15 13.23
N PHE A 15 1.19 15.28 13.72
CA PHE A 15 2.02 16.17 12.93
C PHE A 15 3.30 15.48 12.43
N TRP A 16 4.05 14.86 13.35
CA TRP A 16 5.26 14.13 12.99
C TRP A 16 4.96 12.92 12.10
N GLY A 17 3.83 12.23 12.33
CA GLY A 17 3.36 11.14 11.48
C GLY A 17 3.13 11.58 10.03
N GLY A 18 2.47 12.73 9.84
CA GLY A 18 2.24 13.30 8.50
C GLY A 18 3.53 13.74 7.81
N VAL A 19 4.38 14.51 8.51
CA VAL A 19 5.68 14.95 7.99
C VAL A 19 6.59 13.75 7.68
N GLY A 20 6.64 12.78 8.59
CA GLY A 20 7.46 11.58 8.40
C GLY A 20 7.04 10.75 7.20
N ASN A 21 5.74 10.53 7.01
CA ASN A 21 5.20 9.83 5.84
C ASN A 21 5.52 10.60 4.53
N GLY A 22 5.41 11.92 4.54
CA GLY A 22 5.77 12.75 3.40
C GLY A 22 7.25 12.61 3.02
N LEU A 23 8.15 12.75 4.00
CA LEU A 23 9.59 12.59 3.79
C LEU A 23 9.96 11.16 3.35
N GLN A 24 9.32 10.14 3.91
CA GLN A 24 9.51 8.76 3.49
C GLN A 24 9.13 8.56 2.03
N GLN A 25 8.01 9.13 1.57
CA GLN A 25 7.60 9.07 0.17
C GLN A 25 8.58 9.80 -0.74
N LEU A 26 9.11 10.96 -0.31
CA LEU A 26 10.13 11.69 -1.06
C LEU A 26 11.43 10.89 -1.20
N PHE A 27 11.91 10.26 -0.12
CA PHE A 27 13.10 9.40 -0.20
C PHE A 27 12.86 8.15 -1.06
N ASN A 28 11.70 7.50 -0.93
CA ASN A 28 11.33 6.36 -1.77
C ASN A 28 11.27 6.75 -3.26
N LEU A 29 10.76 7.95 -3.55
CA LEU A 29 10.72 8.49 -4.90
C LEU A 29 12.14 8.76 -5.42
N PHE A 30 12.95 9.49 -4.63
CA PHE A 30 14.32 9.84 -4.98
C PHE A 30 15.15 8.60 -5.28
N PHE A 31 15.32 7.72 -4.31
CA PHE A 31 16.10 6.49 -4.50
C PHE A 31 15.50 5.58 -5.57
N GLY A 32 14.17 5.52 -5.65
CA GLY A 32 13.47 4.76 -6.67
C GLY A 32 13.74 5.23 -8.09
N ILE A 33 13.81 6.53 -8.32
CA ILE A 33 14.15 7.11 -9.63
C ILE A 33 15.61 6.79 -10.02
N PHE A 34 16.56 7.04 -9.12
CA PHE A 34 17.97 6.80 -9.41
C PHE A 34 18.28 5.32 -9.65
N LEU A 35 17.72 4.42 -8.82
CA LEU A 35 17.86 2.97 -9.04
C LEU A 35 17.21 2.54 -10.36
N ALA A 36 16.04 3.08 -10.72
CA ALA A 36 15.40 2.71 -11.99
C ALA A 36 16.16 3.25 -13.23
N ARG A 37 16.93 4.32 -13.08
CA ARG A 37 17.83 4.80 -14.14
C ARG A 37 19.06 3.90 -14.34
N LEU A 38 19.59 3.33 -13.27
CA LEU A 38 20.78 2.49 -13.28
C LEU A 38 20.47 1.03 -13.63
N LEU A 39 19.38 0.49 -13.07
CA LEU A 39 19.02 -0.92 -13.17
C LEU A 39 18.08 -1.20 -14.33
N ASP A 40 18.00 -2.47 -14.74
CA ASP A 40 17.14 -2.92 -15.82
C ASP A 40 15.80 -3.50 -15.33
N ALA A 41 14.86 -3.67 -16.27
CA ALA A 41 13.54 -4.21 -15.95
C ALA A 41 13.61 -5.65 -15.40
N SER A 42 14.57 -6.46 -15.86
CA SER A 42 14.78 -7.82 -15.34
C SER A 42 15.15 -7.83 -13.86
N ASP A 43 15.96 -6.86 -13.41
CA ASP A 43 16.35 -6.74 -12.00
C ASP A 43 15.14 -6.49 -11.09
N TYR A 44 14.29 -5.56 -11.51
CA TYR A 44 13.03 -5.28 -10.80
C TYR A 44 12.05 -6.44 -10.86
N GLY A 45 12.06 -7.20 -11.96
CA GLY A 45 11.23 -8.39 -12.13
C GLY A 45 11.60 -9.49 -11.14
N MET A 46 12.90 -9.77 -10.97
CA MET A 46 13.38 -10.77 -10.01
C MET A 46 13.01 -10.41 -8.57
N ILE A 47 13.18 -9.15 -8.19
CA ILE A 47 12.74 -8.67 -6.86
C ILE A 47 11.20 -8.74 -6.72
N GLY A 48 10.47 -8.36 -7.77
CA GLY A 48 9.01 -8.42 -7.80
C GLY A 48 8.47 -9.84 -7.60
N MET A 49 9.08 -10.85 -8.22
CA MET A 49 8.72 -12.27 -8.06
C MET A 49 8.86 -12.75 -6.60
N LEU A 50 9.79 -12.17 -5.84
CA LEU A 50 10.00 -12.50 -4.43
C LEU A 50 9.14 -11.67 -3.48
N ALA A 51 8.45 -10.65 -3.98
CA ALA A 51 7.69 -9.70 -3.15
C ALA A 51 6.59 -10.37 -2.31
N ILE A 52 5.92 -11.39 -2.82
CA ILE A 52 4.87 -12.12 -2.08
C ILE A 52 5.43 -12.82 -0.84
N PHE A 53 6.59 -13.46 -0.99
CA PHE A 53 7.23 -14.16 0.14
C PHE A 53 7.66 -13.15 1.20
N SER A 54 8.21 -12.00 0.77
CA SER A 54 8.52 -10.88 1.64
C SER A 54 7.30 -10.35 2.37
N ALA A 55 6.21 -10.14 1.65
CA ALA A 55 4.98 -9.60 2.20
C ALA A 55 4.31 -10.56 3.21
N ILE A 56 4.22 -11.85 2.89
CA ILE A 56 3.66 -12.87 3.81
C ILE A 56 4.52 -12.99 5.06
N SER A 57 5.84 -12.99 4.91
CA SER A 57 6.75 -13.10 6.05
C SER A 57 6.69 -11.87 6.95
N SER A 58 6.54 -10.67 6.39
CA SER A 58 6.29 -9.46 7.19
C SER A 58 4.99 -9.56 7.99
N VAL A 59 3.92 -10.15 7.41
CA VAL A 59 2.68 -10.39 8.14
C VAL A 59 2.88 -11.37 9.28
N ILE A 60 3.64 -12.44 9.08
CA ILE A 60 3.94 -13.41 10.13
C ILE A 60 4.81 -12.77 11.22
N GLN A 61 5.77 -11.93 10.84
CA GLN A 61 6.66 -11.21 11.73
C GLN A 61 5.92 -10.18 12.58
N GLU A 62 5.12 -9.33 11.94
CA GLU A 62 4.27 -8.35 12.62
C GLU A 62 3.11 -9.03 13.35
N GLY A 63 2.78 -10.16 12.89
CA GLY A 63 1.75 -11.17 13.10
C GLY A 63 0.88 -11.00 14.30
N GLY A 64 0.06 -10.19 14.48
CA GLY A 64 -0.89 -10.17 15.57
C GLY A 64 -0.27 -9.96 16.96
N PHE A 65 0.88 -10.54 17.26
CA PHE A 65 1.50 -10.41 18.59
C PHE A 65 2.02 -9.01 18.87
N GLY A 66 2.63 -8.34 17.87
CA GLY A 66 2.97 -6.92 17.99
C GLY A 66 1.73 -6.05 18.21
N ALA A 67 0.66 -6.30 17.44
CA ALA A 67 -0.62 -5.62 17.61
C ALA A 67 -1.29 -5.98 18.95
N ALA A 68 -1.20 -7.25 19.39
CA ALA A 68 -1.73 -7.69 20.68
C ALA A 68 -1.03 -6.98 21.85
N LEU A 69 0.31 -6.85 21.79
CA LEU A 69 1.07 -6.07 22.78
C LEU A 69 0.62 -4.59 22.83
N ILE A 70 0.39 -3.97 21.68
CA ILE A 70 -0.06 -2.58 21.63
C ILE A 70 -1.45 -2.43 22.26
N ASN A 71 -2.35 -3.38 22.03
CA ASN A 71 -3.72 -3.37 22.54
C ASN A 71 -3.86 -3.76 24.02
N LYS A 72 -2.91 -4.49 24.58
CA LYS A 72 -2.92 -4.86 26.02
C LYS A 72 -2.83 -3.61 26.88
N GLU A 73 -3.67 -3.46 27.92
CA GLU A 73 -3.69 -2.26 28.77
C GLU A 73 -2.34 -1.98 29.42
N LYS A 74 -1.75 -2.97 30.06
CA LYS A 74 -0.42 -2.91 30.67
C LYS A 74 0.48 -3.98 30.08
N ILE A 75 1.63 -3.57 29.60
CA ILE A 75 2.66 -4.50 29.09
C ILE A 75 3.63 -4.77 30.24
N THR A 76 3.82 -6.06 30.52
CA THR A 76 4.82 -6.53 31.50
C THR A 76 6.11 -6.95 30.80
N GLN A 77 7.18 -7.15 31.58
CA GLN A 77 8.43 -7.72 31.05
C GLN A 77 8.21 -9.14 30.52
N GLU A 78 7.36 -9.91 31.20
CA GLU A 78 6.99 -11.26 30.81
C GLU A 78 6.28 -11.31 29.45
N ASP A 79 5.33 -10.39 29.19
CA ASP A 79 4.66 -10.27 27.89
C ASP A 79 5.66 -9.98 26.77
N CYS A 80 6.58 -9.03 27.00
CA CYS A 80 7.60 -8.68 26.04
C CYS A 80 8.55 -9.82 25.74
N ASN A 81 9.02 -10.52 26.78
CA ASN A 81 9.90 -11.67 26.63
C ASN A 81 9.20 -12.81 25.87
N ALA A 82 7.96 -13.12 26.23
CA ALA A 82 7.18 -14.17 25.58
C ALA A 82 7.05 -13.91 24.07
N VAL A 83 6.64 -12.68 23.70
CA VAL A 83 6.49 -12.29 22.28
C VAL A 83 7.85 -12.24 21.59
N PHE A 84 8.90 -11.75 22.24
CA PHE A 84 10.24 -11.68 21.63
C PHE A 84 10.77 -13.07 21.27
N TRP A 85 10.81 -13.99 22.25
CA TRP A 85 11.33 -15.33 22.03
C TRP A 85 10.49 -16.15 21.05
N PHE A 86 9.16 -15.98 21.11
CA PHE A 86 8.28 -16.59 20.13
C PHE A 86 8.53 -16.04 18.71
N SER A 87 8.60 -14.71 18.55
CA SER A 87 8.84 -14.10 17.24
C SER A 87 10.20 -14.50 16.68
N LEU A 88 11.24 -14.56 17.52
CA LEU A 88 12.56 -15.00 17.11
C LEU A 88 12.57 -16.47 16.67
N SER A 89 11.96 -17.36 17.46
CA SER A 89 11.88 -18.79 17.13
C SER A 89 11.05 -19.03 15.88
N ALA A 90 9.88 -18.40 15.77
CA ALA A 90 9.03 -18.49 14.59
C ALA A 90 9.72 -17.93 13.34
N GLY A 91 10.41 -16.79 13.49
CA GLY A 91 11.19 -16.16 12.41
C GLY A 91 12.35 -17.05 11.96
N PHE A 92 13.03 -17.70 12.88
CA PHE A 92 14.12 -18.64 12.57
C PHE A 92 13.60 -19.88 11.83
N CYS A 93 12.51 -20.50 12.30
CA CYS A 93 11.86 -21.61 11.64
C CYS A 93 11.37 -21.22 10.23
N LEU A 94 10.76 -20.03 10.10
CA LEU A 94 10.30 -19.51 8.81
C LEU A 94 11.48 -19.26 7.87
N TYR A 95 12.57 -18.66 8.36
CA TYR A 95 13.78 -18.43 7.56
C TYR A 95 14.37 -19.74 7.06
N ILE A 96 14.52 -20.76 7.92
CA ILE A 96 15.01 -22.09 7.51
C ILE A 96 14.07 -22.70 6.46
N SER A 97 12.76 -22.64 6.68
CA SER A 97 11.77 -23.18 5.73
C SER A 97 11.89 -22.50 4.37
N LEU A 98 12.01 -21.18 4.33
CA LEU A 98 12.16 -20.40 3.12
C LEU A 98 13.54 -20.61 2.46
N PHE A 99 14.61 -20.75 3.27
CA PHE A 99 15.96 -21.05 2.78
C PHE A 99 16.01 -22.39 2.08
N LEU A 100 15.38 -23.40 2.66
CA LEU A 100 15.25 -24.75 2.06
C LEU A 100 14.31 -24.76 0.85
N SER A 101 13.29 -23.89 0.86
CA SER A 101 12.35 -23.75 -0.26
C SER A 101 12.93 -22.91 -1.43
N ALA A 102 14.05 -22.22 -1.26
CA ALA A 102 14.61 -21.35 -2.28
C ALA A 102 14.87 -22.06 -3.64
N PRO A 103 15.39 -23.30 -3.72
CA PRO A 103 15.52 -24.01 -4.98
C PRO A 103 14.17 -24.32 -5.64
N PHE A 104 13.11 -24.60 -4.86
CA PHE A 104 11.77 -24.82 -5.38
C PHE A 104 11.17 -23.52 -5.93
N ILE A 105 11.41 -22.38 -5.27
CA ILE A 105 11.03 -21.05 -5.78
C ILE A 105 11.71 -20.77 -7.10
N ALA A 106 13.02 -20.98 -7.19
CA ALA A 106 13.80 -20.82 -8.42
C ALA A 106 13.30 -21.76 -9.53
N GLY A 107 13.03 -23.03 -9.22
CA GLY A 107 12.44 -24.00 -10.15
C GLY A 107 11.01 -23.64 -10.59
N PHE A 108 10.19 -23.07 -9.70
CA PHE A 108 8.84 -22.60 -10.03
C PHE A 108 8.87 -21.50 -11.10
N TYR A 109 9.81 -20.54 -10.99
CA TYR A 109 9.96 -19.46 -11.95
C TYR A 109 10.88 -19.80 -13.13
N GLY A 110 11.66 -20.89 -13.05
CA GLY A 110 12.65 -21.26 -14.07
C GLY A 110 13.87 -20.35 -14.11
N ILE A 111 14.21 -19.69 -12.99
CA ILE A 111 15.31 -18.74 -12.88
C ILE A 111 16.21 -19.16 -11.71
N PRO A 112 17.36 -19.83 -11.97
CA PRO A 112 18.25 -20.34 -10.92
C PRO A 112 18.78 -19.27 -9.96
N GLU A 113 19.01 -18.06 -10.46
CA GLU A 113 19.55 -16.92 -9.71
C GLU A 113 18.60 -16.48 -8.57
N LEU A 114 17.32 -16.82 -8.64
CA LEU A 114 16.36 -16.55 -7.57
C LEU A 114 16.68 -17.34 -6.29
N ALA A 115 17.35 -18.49 -6.36
CA ALA A 115 17.68 -19.26 -5.17
C ALA A 115 18.66 -18.53 -4.21
N PRO A 116 19.85 -18.06 -4.64
CA PRO A 116 20.72 -17.29 -3.77
C PRO A 116 20.11 -15.93 -3.40
N LEU A 117 19.40 -15.28 -4.33
CA LEU A 117 18.77 -14.00 -4.08
C LEU A 117 17.69 -14.10 -2.98
N SER A 118 16.81 -15.11 -3.06
CA SER A 118 15.75 -15.30 -2.05
C SER A 118 16.35 -15.62 -0.68
N ARG A 119 17.36 -16.49 -0.61
CA ARG A 119 18.06 -16.81 0.65
C ARG A 119 18.60 -15.56 1.34
N PHE A 120 19.18 -14.64 0.56
CA PHE A 120 19.70 -13.38 1.07
C PHE A 120 18.57 -12.44 1.51
N MET A 121 17.56 -12.24 0.68
CA MET A 121 16.44 -11.35 1.00
C MET A 121 15.67 -11.80 2.24
N PHE A 122 15.52 -13.11 2.42
CA PHE A 122 14.80 -13.66 3.57
C PHE A 122 15.53 -13.47 4.90
N LEU A 123 16.83 -13.15 4.92
CA LEU A 123 17.53 -12.68 6.13
C LEU A 123 16.85 -11.46 6.76
N GLY A 124 16.25 -10.60 5.93
CA GLY A 124 15.52 -9.44 6.39
C GLY A 124 14.40 -9.78 7.38
N PHE A 125 13.76 -10.96 7.23
CA PHE A 125 12.70 -11.41 8.17
C PHE A 125 13.27 -11.79 9.52
N LEU A 126 14.35 -12.55 9.54
CA LEU A 126 15.00 -12.97 10.77
C LEU A 126 15.46 -11.73 11.57
N ILE A 127 16.07 -10.76 10.88
CA ILE A 127 16.44 -9.48 11.47
C ILE A 127 15.20 -8.75 12.00
N GLY A 128 14.14 -8.66 11.20
CA GLY A 128 12.91 -7.97 11.55
C GLY A 128 12.21 -8.56 12.77
N CYS A 129 12.21 -9.89 12.95
CA CYS A 129 11.63 -10.56 14.11
C CYS A 129 12.24 -10.07 15.43
N THR A 130 13.52 -9.72 15.44
CA THR A 130 14.18 -9.14 16.63
C THR A 130 13.72 -7.73 16.96
N GLY A 131 13.10 -7.03 16.01
CA GLY A 131 12.58 -5.67 16.15
C GLY A 131 11.12 -5.56 16.60
N THR A 132 10.34 -6.65 16.55
CA THR A 132 8.88 -6.65 16.73
C THR A 132 8.46 -6.03 18.06
N VAL A 133 9.03 -6.48 19.19
CA VAL A 133 8.70 -5.97 20.53
C VAL A 133 9.12 -4.51 20.68
N HIS A 134 10.31 -4.17 20.20
CA HIS A 134 10.81 -2.80 20.25
C HIS A 134 9.87 -1.85 19.48
N GLY A 135 9.45 -2.23 18.27
CA GLY A 135 8.48 -1.47 17.48
C GLY A 135 7.12 -1.29 18.18
N ALA A 136 6.62 -2.34 18.84
CA ALA A 136 5.39 -2.30 19.63
C ALA A 136 5.50 -1.32 20.82
N ILE A 137 6.61 -1.35 21.55
CA ILE A 137 6.87 -0.45 22.67
C ILE A 137 6.92 1.02 22.23
N PHE A 138 7.62 1.32 21.12
CA PHE A 138 7.66 2.69 20.57
C PHE A 138 6.27 3.20 20.21
N THR A 139 5.45 2.34 19.58
CA THR A 139 4.07 2.68 19.22
C THR A 139 3.21 2.89 20.47
N LYS A 140 3.25 1.97 21.43
CA LYS A 140 2.47 2.04 22.67
C LYS A 140 2.82 3.26 23.52
N ARG A 141 4.11 3.61 23.60
CA ARG A 141 4.58 4.78 24.36
C ARG A 141 4.43 6.10 23.61
N LEU A 142 3.81 6.08 22.41
CA LEU A 142 3.66 7.26 21.54
C LEU A 142 4.99 7.94 21.20
N MET A 143 6.07 7.18 21.08
CA MET A 143 7.40 7.65 20.66
C MET A 143 7.45 7.75 19.12
N ILE A 144 6.46 8.44 18.54
CA ILE A 144 6.25 8.50 17.09
C ILE A 144 7.40 9.27 16.41
N LYS A 145 7.84 10.36 17.00
CA LYS A 145 8.95 11.18 16.48
C LYS A 145 10.22 10.34 16.34
N GLU A 146 10.59 9.62 17.40
CA GLU A 146 11.79 8.78 17.44
C GLU A 146 11.71 7.67 16.40
N LYS A 147 10.56 7.00 16.30
CA LYS A 147 10.32 5.94 15.30
C LYS A 147 10.47 6.46 13.88
N ILE A 148 9.95 7.66 13.60
CA ILE A 148 10.08 8.30 12.28
C ILE A 148 11.55 8.65 11.97
N HIS A 149 12.29 9.22 12.91
CA HIS A 149 13.70 9.53 12.71
C HIS A 149 14.52 8.26 12.41
N ILE A 150 14.29 7.17 13.17
CA ILE A 150 14.91 5.87 12.91
C ILE A 150 14.61 5.40 11.49
N ASN A 151 13.34 5.45 11.10
CA ASN A 151 12.90 5.01 9.78
C ASN A 151 13.54 5.83 8.65
N LEU A 152 13.58 7.16 8.78
CA LEU A 152 14.15 8.05 7.77
C LEU A 152 15.66 7.86 7.64
N ILE A 153 16.40 7.72 8.74
CA ILE A 153 17.84 7.47 8.72
C ILE A 153 18.12 6.09 8.07
N ALA A 154 17.39 5.04 8.49
CA ALA A 154 17.54 3.72 7.92
C ALA A 154 17.25 3.72 6.40
N LEU A 155 16.19 4.41 5.97
CA LEU A 155 15.81 4.53 4.57
C LEU A 155 16.86 5.30 3.76
N PHE A 156 17.38 6.40 4.28
CA PHE A 156 18.41 7.19 3.62
C PHE A 156 19.72 6.40 3.48
N CYS A 157 20.23 5.83 4.58
CA CYS A 157 21.48 5.07 4.56
C CYS A 157 21.38 3.82 3.66
N SER A 158 20.29 3.07 3.76
CA SER A 158 20.08 1.90 2.89
C SER A 158 19.92 2.30 1.41
N GLY A 159 19.27 3.43 1.15
CA GLY A 159 19.18 4.00 -0.20
C GLY A 159 20.53 4.34 -0.78
N CYS A 160 21.43 4.96 0.01
CA CYS A 160 22.82 5.22 -0.41
C CYS A 160 23.60 3.92 -0.68
N ILE A 161 23.43 2.89 0.17
CA ILE A 161 24.04 1.57 -0.05
C ILE A 161 23.55 0.95 -1.37
N GLY A 162 22.23 0.95 -1.59
CA GLY A 162 21.64 0.43 -2.84
C GLY A 162 22.13 1.15 -4.08
N LEU A 163 22.24 2.49 -4.04
CA LEU A 163 22.77 3.28 -5.14
C LEU A 163 24.26 2.97 -5.40
N ALA A 164 25.08 2.89 -4.35
CA ALA A 164 26.49 2.55 -4.50
C ALA A 164 26.67 1.18 -5.17
N MET A 165 25.89 0.18 -4.75
CA MET A 165 25.92 -1.15 -5.36
C MET A 165 25.43 -1.14 -6.82
N ALA A 166 24.41 -0.36 -7.13
CA ALA A 166 23.92 -0.20 -8.49
C ALA A 166 24.98 0.44 -9.40
N TYR A 167 25.70 1.45 -8.90
CA TYR A 167 26.84 2.03 -9.62
C TYR A 167 28.00 1.05 -9.83
N CYS A 168 28.22 0.12 -8.91
CA CYS A 168 29.19 -0.96 -9.04
C CYS A 168 28.73 -2.09 -10.00
N GLY A 169 27.56 -1.95 -10.65
CA GLY A 169 27.04 -2.94 -11.60
C GLY A 169 26.47 -4.21 -10.96
N MET A 170 26.09 -4.17 -9.69
CA MET A 170 25.59 -5.35 -8.96
C MET A 170 24.12 -5.69 -9.25
N ALA A 171 23.50 -5.11 -10.30
CA ALA A 171 22.20 -5.47 -10.82
C ALA A 171 21.12 -5.60 -9.71
N TYR A 172 20.31 -6.67 -9.71
CA TYR A 172 19.27 -6.95 -8.72
C TYR A 172 19.78 -7.05 -7.26
N TRP A 173 21.06 -7.36 -7.04
CA TRP A 173 21.66 -7.37 -5.70
C TRP A 173 21.63 -5.99 -5.03
N ALA A 174 21.67 -4.91 -5.82
CA ALA A 174 21.57 -3.54 -5.29
C ALA A 174 20.24 -3.32 -4.53
N ILE A 175 19.12 -3.75 -5.13
CA ILE A 175 17.78 -3.63 -4.49
C ILE A 175 17.67 -4.59 -3.31
N ALA A 176 18.16 -5.83 -3.44
CA ALA A 176 18.13 -6.82 -2.37
C ALA A 176 18.92 -6.32 -1.14
N THR A 177 20.14 -5.82 -1.35
CA THR A 177 20.98 -5.28 -0.27
C THR A 177 20.37 -4.03 0.33
N GLN A 178 19.77 -3.15 -0.47
CA GLN A 178 19.03 -2.00 0.05
C GLN A 178 17.96 -2.43 1.04
N GLN A 179 17.14 -3.45 0.70
CA GLN A 179 16.05 -3.92 1.56
C GLN A 179 16.57 -4.55 2.86
N VAL A 180 17.58 -5.43 2.77
CA VAL A 180 18.16 -6.09 3.95
C VAL A 180 18.87 -5.08 4.84
N SER A 181 19.64 -4.14 4.27
CA SER A 181 20.33 -3.08 5.01
C SER A 181 19.34 -2.14 5.70
N TYR A 182 18.22 -1.80 5.03
CA TYR A 182 17.17 -1.01 5.64
C TYR A 182 16.63 -1.69 6.91
N MET A 183 16.31 -2.99 6.81
CA MET A 183 15.80 -3.74 7.96
C MET A 183 16.84 -3.83 9.08
N LEU A 184 18.11 -4.10 8.72
CA LEU A 184 19.20 -4.17 9.69
C LEU A 184 19.39 -2.84 10.43
N LEU A 185 19.49 -1.73 9.71
CA LEU A 185 19.67 -0.39 10.28
C LEU A 185 18.48 0.00 11.15
N MET A 186 17.26 -0.21 10.66
CA MET A 186 16.04 0.10 11.39
C MET A 186 15.98 -0.66 12.71
N VAL A 187 16.21 -1.98 12.69
CA VAL A 187 16.14 -2.82 13.88
C VAL A 187 17.26 -2.49 14.85
N SER A 188 18.50 -2.32 14.37
CA SER A 188 19.64 -1.95 15.22
C SER A 188 19.42 -0.64 15.96
N MET A 189 18.86 0.37 15.28
CA MET A 189 18.54 1.66 15.91
C MET A 189 17.36 1.55 16.89
N LEU A 190 16.37 0.69 16.62
CA LEU A 190 15.29 0.39 17.57
C LEU A 190 15.85 -0.26 18.83
N TRP A 191 16.76 -1.23 18.68
CA TRP A 191 17.44 -1.87 19.81
C TRP A 191 18.25 -0.88 20.66
N TYR A 192 18.99 0.02 19.99
CA TYR A 192 19.80 1.04 20.67
C TYR A 192 18.96 2.00 21.48
N LYS A 193 17.86 2.51 20.93
CA LYS A 193 16.99 3.51 21.57
C LYS A 193 15.89 2.92 22.45
N SER A 194 15.67 1.60 22.40
CA SER A 194 14.60 0.97 23.18
C SER A 194 14.94 0.92 24.66
N PRO A 195 14.00 1.33 25.53
CA PRO A 195 14.17 1.22 26.98
C PRO A 195 14.04 -0.21 27.49
N TRP A 196 13.58 -1.14 26.66
CA TRP A 196 13.39 -2.53 27.00
C TRP A 196 14.52 -3.39 26.43
N LYS A 197 14.93 -4.41 27.18
CA LYS A 197 15.89 -5.43 26.74
C LYS A 197 15.32 -6.82 27.05
N PRO A 198 15.54 -7.81 26.18
CA PRO A 198 15.11 -9.17 26.42
C PRO A 198 15.89 -9.79 27.58
N THR A 199 15.20 -10.61 28.35
CA THR A 199 15.79 -11.50 29.35
C THR A 199 15.53 -12.93 28.96
N LEU A 200 16.31 -13.89 29.52
CA LEU A 200 16.18 -15.31 29.19
C LEU A 200 14.93 -15.99 29.82
N GLN A 201 14.14 -15.22 30.57
CA GLN A 201 12.91 -15.75 31.17
C GLN A 201 11.84 -15.88 30.09
N PHE A 202 11.32 -17.06 29.90
CA PHE A 202 10.23 -17.36 28.96
C PHE A 202 9.02 -17.91 29.70
N SER A 203 7.85 -17.36 29.39
CA SER A 203 6.56 -17.86 29.84
C SER A 203 5.63 -17.97 28.62
N ALA A 204 4.92 -19.10 28.52
CA ALA A 204 3.95 -19.30 27.45
C ALA A 204 2.55 -18.74 27.77
N ALA A 205 2.30 -18.35 29.02
CA ALA A 205 0.97 -17.87 29.44
C ALA A 205 0.50 -16.63 28.67
N PRO A 206 1.34 -15.55 28.51
CA PRO A 206 0.94 -14.39 27.71
C PRO A 206 0.65 -14.73 26.25
N LEU A 207 1.38 -15.69 25.66
CA LEU A 207 1.15 -16.09 24.27
C LEU A 207 -0.22 -16.76 24.09
N LYS A 208 -0.62 -17.63 25.02
CA LYS A 208 -1.94 -18.27 24.98
C LYS A 208 -3.08 -17.27 25.04
N GLU A 209 -2.94 -16.21 25.83
CA GLU A 209 -3.91 -15.12 25.93
C GLU A 209 -4.04 -14.35 24.61
N MET A 210 -2.90 -14.05 23.94
CA MET A 210 -2.86 -13.24 22.73
C MET A 210 -3.14 -14.04 21.44
N LEU A 211 -2.98 -15.36 21.46
CA LEU A 211 -3.02 -16.25 20.30
C LEU A 211 -4.33 -16.15 19.48
N PRO A 212 -5.54 -16.19 20.08
CA PRO A 212 -6.79 -16.13 19.31
C PRO A 212 -6.95 -14.84 18.51
N PHE A 213 -6.50 -13.73 19.08
CA PHE A 213 -6.51 -12.43 18.41
C PHE A 213 -5.46 -12.37 17.28
N SER A 214 -4.25 -12.82 17.57
CA SER A 214 -3.11 -12.79 16.65
C SER A 214 -3.33 -13.65 15.41
N ILE A 215 -3.87 -14.86 15.55
CA ILE A 215 -4.14 -15.76 14.42
C ILE A 215 -5.17 -15.16 13.47
N LYS A 216 -6.25 -14.57 13.97
CA LYS A 216 -7.30 -13.98 13.13
C LYS A 216 -6.76 -12.82 12.29
N ILE A 217 -5.94 -11.95 12.90
CA ILE A 217 -5.31 -10.83 12.19
C ILE A 217 -4.31 -11.35 11.15
N ALA A 218 -3.42 -12.27 11.54
CA ALA A 218 -2.42 -12.81 10.65
C ALA A 218 -3.06 -13.52 9.44
N PHE A 219 -4.09 -14.34 9.65
CA PHE A 219 -4.80 -15.02 8.58
C PHE A 219 -5.41 -14.03 7.57
N THR A 220 -6.13 -13.02 8.05
CA THR A 220 -6.73 -12.00 7.19
C THR A 220 -5.67 -11.23 6.41
N ASN A 221 -4.58 -10.86 7.07
CA ASN A 221 -3.50 -10.11 6.43
C ASN A 221 -2.74 -10.95 5.39
N ILE A 222 -2.53 -12.25 5.63
CA ILE A 222 -1.93 -13.17 4.63
C ILE A 222 -2.79 -13.20 3.36
N PHE A 223 -4.10 -13.37 3.47
CA PHE A 223 -4.98 -13.34 2.30
C PHE A 223 -4.96 -12.00 1.57
N ASN A 224 -4.90 -10.89 2.30
CA ASN A 224 -4.72 -9.57 1.70
C ASN A 224 -3.41 -9.48 0.91
N GLN A 225 -2.29 -10.00 1.45
CA GLN A 225 -1.00 -10.02 0.75
C GLN A 225 -1.03 -10.92 -0.49
N ILE A 226 -1.69 -12.06 -0.41
CA ILE A 226 -1.90 -12.93 -1.58
C ILE A 226 -2.64 -12.15 -2.67
N ASN A 227 -3.78 -11.53 -2.36
CA ASN A 227 -4.57 -10.78 -3.33
C ASN A 227 -3.80 -9.60 -3.96
N GLN A 228 -2.95 -8.92 -3.20
CA GLN A 228 -2.14 -7.81 -3.71
C GLN A 228 -0.98 -8.27 -4.60
N ASN A 229 -0.45 -9.46 -4.38
CA ASN A 229 0.75 -9.93 -5.07
C ASN A 229 0.49 -11.06 -6.07
N ILE A 230 -0.72 -11.64 -6.10
CA ILE A 230 -1.04 -12.81 -6.93
C ILE A 230 -0.77 -12.58 -8.42
N LEU A 231 -1.07 -11.38 -8.92
CA LEU A 231 -0.80 -11.03 -10.30
C LEU A 231 0.70 -11.08 -10.60
N THR A 232 1.55 -10.56 -9.72
CA THR A 232 3.02 -10.61 -9.86
C THR A 232 3.54 -12.05 -9.88
N VAL A 233 2.99 -12.91 -9.00
CA VAL A 233 3.35 -14.33 -8.93
C VAL A 233 3.02 -15.06 -10.22
N LEU A 234 1.79 -14.90 -10.71
CA LEU A 234 1.35 -15.55 -11.93
C LEU A 234 2.07 -14.99 -13.16
N MET A 235 2.32 -13.68 -13.19
CA MET A 235 3.15 -13.08 -14.25
C MET A 235 4.56 -13.64 -14.24
N GLY A 236 5.19 -13.81 -13.07
CA GLY A 236 6.51 -14.42 -12.96
C GLY A 236 6.55 -15.86 -13.45
N LYS A 237 5.45 -16.62 -13.27
CA LYS A 237 5.35 -18.00 -13.73
C LYS A 237 5.22 -18.12 -15.25
N TYR A 238 4.44 -17.22 -15.88
CA TYR A 238 4.06 -17.36 -17.29
C TYR A 238 4.85 -16.42 -18.22
N TYR A 239 5.51 -15.40 -17.71
CA TYR A 239 6.21 -14.38 -18.49
C TYR A 239 7.65 -14.18 -18.01
N THR A 240 8.41 -13.40 -18.77
CA THR A 240 9.82 -13.13 -18.46
C THR A 240 9.97 -12.16 -17.28
N SER A 241 11.12 -12.26 -16.57
CA SER A 241 11.47 -11.31 -15.51
C SER A 241 11.42 -9.85 -15.97
N ARG A 242 11.81 -9.57 -17.22
CA ARG A 242 11.74 -8.23 -17.81
C ARG A 242 10.30 -7.71 -17.89
N GLN A 243 9.35 -8.54 -18.28
CA GLN A 243 7.92 -8.17 -18.33
C GLN A 243 7.34 -7.94 -16.93
N VAL A 244 7.72 -8.79 -15.98
CA VAL A 244 7.36 -8.58 -14.56
C VAL A 244 7.95 -7.27 -14.04
N GLY A 245 9.17 -6.92 -14.44
CA GLY A 245 9.81 -5.65 -14.07
C GLY A 245 9.04 -4.43 -14.58
N TYR A 246 8.58 -4.45 -15.83
CA TYR A 246 7.73 -3.38 -16.35
C TYR A 246 6.41 -3.26 -15.59
N TYR A 247 5.81 -4.39 -15.22
CA TYR A 247 4.63 -4.39 -14.36
C TYR A 247 4.95 -3.83 -12.96
N THR A 248 6.03 -4.27 -12.36
CA THR A 248 6.43 -3.83 -11.00
C THR A 248 6.62 -2.32 -10.95
N GLN A 249 7.23 -1.71 -11.97
CA GLN A 249 7.37 -0.26 -12.04
C GLN A 249 6.01 0.43 -12.27
N GLY A 250 5.21 -0.04 -13.23
CA GLY A 250 3.87 0.52 -13.44
C GLY A 250 3.00 0.46 -12.17
N ASN A 251 3.02 -0.68 -11.48
CA ASN A 251 2.30 -0.87 -10.22
C ASN A 251 2.82 0.04 -9.11
N LYS A 252 4.15 0.24 -9.02
CA LYS A 252 4.75 1.16 -8.03
C LYS A 252 4.24 2.59 -8.19
N TRP A 253 4.23 3.12 -9.40
CA TRP A 253 3.72 4.47 -9.67
C TRP A 253 2.23 4.59 -9.39
N MET A 254 1.44 3.61 -9.82
CA MET A 254 0.00 3.56 -9.54
C MET A 254 -0.27 3.52 -8.02
N MET A 255 0.44 2.66 -7.28
CA MET A 255 0.28 2.55 -5.82
C MET A 255 0.69 3.83 -5.10
N MET A 256 1.73 4.54 -5.55
CA MET A 256 2.10 5.85 -4.99
C MET A 256 0.95 6.86 -5.12
N GLY A 257 0.33 6.96 -6.30
CA GLY A 257 -0.81 7.84 -6.52
C GLY A 257 -2.04 7.45 -5.68
N SER A 258 -2.40 6.16 -5.70
CA SER A 258 -3.58 5.66 -4.98
C SER A 258 -3.42 5.71 -3.45
N SER A 259 -2.20 5.47 -2.92
CA SER A 259 -1.95 5.43 -1.48
C SER A 259 -2.18 6.78 -0.80
N LEU A 260 -1.97 7.88 -1.49
CA LEU A 260 -2.25 9.23 -0.96
C LEU A 260 -3.73 9.38 -0.64
N VAL A 261 -4.61 8.98 -1.56
CA VAL A 261 -6.06 9.05 -1.37
C VAL A 261 -6.53 8.00 -0.35
N THR A 262 -5.99 6.78 -0.44
CA THR A 262 -6.35 5.67 0.48
C THR A 262 -6.01 6.00 1.93
N SER A 263 -4.85 6.63 2.19
CA SER A 263 -4.47 7.01 3.55
C SER A 263 -5.40 8.08 4.15
N MET A 264 -5.90 9.02 3.34
CA MET A 264 -6.91 9.99 3.80
C MET A 264 -8.21 9.28 4.20
N VAL A 265 -8.62 8.27 3.43
CA VAL A 265 -9.83 7.48 3.72
C VAL A 265 -9.67 6.67 5.01
N THR A 266 -8.60 5.87 5.11
CA THR A 266 -8.40 4.94 6.24
C THR A 266 -8.26 5.66 7.57
N ASN A 267 -7.63 6.83 7.60
CA ASN A 267 -7.42 7.59 8.84
C ASN A 267 -8.71 8.23 9.38
N VAL A 268 -9.73 8.46 8.54
CA VAL A 268 -10.93 9.21 8.90
C VAL A 268 -12.19 8.33 8.84
N ALA A 269 -12.29 7.44 7.86
CA ALA A 269 -13.54 6.74 7.57
C ALA A 269 -13.95 5.82 8.72
N GLN A 270 -13.05 4.98 9.22
CA GLN A 270 -13.41 3.98 10.24
C GLN A 270 -13.87 4.64 11.56
N PRO A 271 -13.13 5.60 12.18
CA PRO A 271 -13.59 6.25 13.39
C PRO A 271 -14.93 6.97 13.24
N VAL A 272 -15.11 7.69 12.12
CA VAL A 272 -16.36 8.43 11.86
C VAL A 272 -17.54 7.48 11.66
N LEU A 273 -17.37 6.41 10.88
CA LEU A 273 -18.41 5.43 10.62
C LEU A 273 -18.82 4.64 11.88
N ILE A 274 -17.86 4.40 12.81
CA ILE A 274 -18.15 3.79 14.11
C ILE A 274 -19.02 4.73 14.97
N GLN A 275 -18.68 6.02 15.03
CA GLN A 275 -19.43 6.99 15.83
C GLN A 275 -20.92 7.11 15.43
N VAL A 276 -21.24 6.85 14.17
CA VAL A 276 -22.62 6.92 13.65
C VAL A 276 -23.24 5.54 13.39
N SER A 277 -22.59 4.47 13.84
CA SER A 277 -23.02 3.09 13.54
C SER A 277 -24.35 2.68 14.16
N SER A 278 -24.79 3.35 15.26
CA SER A 278 -26.08 3.12 15.90
C SER A 278 -27.27 3.61 15.06
N GLU A 279 -27.07 4.61 14.20
CA GLU A 279 -28.12 5.23 13.39
C GLU A 279 -27.91 4.89 11.91
N VAL A 280 -28.64 3.90 11.38
CA VAL A 280 -28.42 3.36 10.01
C VAL A 280 -28.52 4.44 8.93
N GLU A 281 -29.57 5.27 8.96
CA GLU A 281 -29.75 6.35 7.97
C GLU A 281 -28.67 7.42 8.05
N ARG A 282 -28.24 7.78 9.25
CA ARG A 282 -27.14 8.72 9.46
C ARG A 282 -25.82 8.16 8.94
N GLN A 283 -25.54 6.89 9.23
CA GLN A 283 -24.35 6.20 8.71
C GLN A 283 -24.37 6.11 7.19
N LYS A 284 -25.52 5.80 6.56
CA LYS A 284 -25.70 5.81 5.12
C LYS A 284 -25.37 7.19 4.52
N ASN A 285 -25.91 8.26 5.09
CA ASN A 285 -25.71 9.63 4.59
C ASN A 285 -24.24 10.06 4.73
N VAL A 286 -23.58 9.73 5.84
CA VAL A 286 -22.15 9.98 6.06
C VAL A 286 -21.32 9.16 5.08
N PHE A 287 -21.61 7.87 4.89
CA PHE A 287 -20.94 7.02 3.93
C PHE A 287 -21.03 7.58 2.51
N ARG A 288 -22.22 7.97 2.05
CA ARG A 288 -22.45 8.58 0.74
C ARG A 288 -21.68 9.89 0.56
N LYS A 289 -21.60 10.73 1.60
CA LYS A 289 -20.79 11.96 1.56
C LYS A 289 -19.31 11.62 1.38
N MET A 290 -18.81 10.63 2.13
CA MET A 290 -17.43 10.16 1.99
C MET A 290 -17.18 9.54 0.60
N LEU A 291 -18.12 8.74 0.09
CA LEU A 291 -18.02 8.11 -1.23
C LEU A 291 -17.87 9.16 -2.34
N ARG A 292 -18.69 10.22 -2.30
CA ARG A 292 -18.57 11.37 -3.22
C ARG A 292 -17.24 12.09 -3.10
N PHE A 293 -16.77 12.34 -1.87
CA PHE A 293 -15.49 13.00 -1.63
C PHE A 293 -14.30 12.17 -2.14
N VAL A 294 -14.29 10.87 -1.84
CA VAL A 294 -13.25 9.96 -2.32
C VAL A 294 -13.24 9.90 -3.85
N SER A 295 -14.41 9.78 -4.48
CA SER A 295 -14.55 9.76 -5.95
C SER A 295 -14.11 11.06 -6.60
N PHE A 296 -14.45 12.21 -5.99
CA PHE A 296 -14.04 13.54 -6.44
C PHE A 296 -12.53 13.69 -6.53
N ILE A 297 -11.76 13.03 -5.64
CA ILE A 297 -10.28 13.10 -5.65
C ILE A 297 -9.67 11.95 -6.44
N SER A 298 -10.16 10.70 -6.24
CA SER A 298 -9.52 9.50 -6.77
C SER A 298 -9.59 9.41 -8.30
N PHE A 299 -10.75 9.67 -8.90
CA PHE A 299 -10.89 9.58 -10.35
C PHE A 299 -9.99 10.56 -11.10
N PRO A 300 -9.98 11.88 -10.82
CA PRO A 300 -9.11 12.80 -11.54
C PRO A 300 -7.62 12.57 -11.23
N ALA A 301 -7.27 12.17 -10.01
CA ALA A 301 -5.89 11.88 -9.65
C ALA A 301 -5.34 10.69 -10.44
N MET A 302 -6.08 9.59 -10.53
CA MET A 302 -5.61 8.38 -11.19
C MET A 302 -5.72 8.44 -12.70
N LEU A 303 -6.81 9.03 -13.25
CA LEU A 303 -6.90 9.25 -14.70
C LEU A 303 -5.94 10.35 -15.17
N GLY A 304 -5.68 11.35 -14.33
CA GLY A 304 -4.62 12.33 -14.57
C GLY A 304 -3.24 11.71 -14.59
N LEU A 305 -2.95 10.78 -13.66
CA LEU A 305 -1.71 10.01 -13.66
C LEU A 305 -1.57 9.16 -14.94
N ALA A 306 -2.66 8.52 -15.39
CA ALA A 306 -2.68 7.77 -16.63
C ALA A 306 -2.41 8.66 -17.87
N LEU A 307 -2.93 9.90 -17.86
CA LEU A 307 -2.74 10.89 -18.93
C LEU A 307 -1.28 11.33 -19.05
N ILE A 308 -0.63 11.61 -17.92
CA ILE A 308 0.77 12.08 -17.88
C ILE A 308 1.79 10.94 -17.81
N ALA A 309 1.35 9.68 -17.81
CA ALA A 309 2.23 8.52 -17.66
C ALA A 309 3.39 8.46 -18.66
N PRO A 310 3.20 8.76 -19.98
CA PRO A 310 4.31 8.76 -20.93
C PRO A 310 5.43 9.73 -20.53
N GLU A 311 5.07 10.98 -20.28
CA GLU A 311 6.02 12.04 -19.93
C GLU A 311 6.65 11.77 -18.55
N LEU A 312 5.84 11.35 -17.58
CA LEU A 312 6.30 11.06 -16.24
C LEU A 312 7.37 9.95 -16.24
N ILE A 313 7.14 8.87 -16.96
CA ILE A 313 8.08 7.75 -17.07
C ILE A 313 9.37 8.18 -17.79
N THR A 314 9.25 8.82 -18.94
CA THR A 314 10.42 9.27 -19.72
C THR A 314 11.29 10.25 -18.94
N ILE A 315 10.70 11.28 -18.31
CA ILE A 315 11.43 12.31 -17.58
C ILE A 315 12.09 11.72 -16.32
N THR A 316 11.37 10.87 -15.59
CA THR A 316 11.85 10.38 -14.29
C THR A 316 12.80 9.20 -14.42
N ILE A 317 12.42 8.16 -15.16
CA ILE A 317 13.15 6.88 -15.18
C ILE A 317 13.67 6.46 -16.57
N THR A 318 13.55 7.33 -17.56
CA THR A 318 14.04 7.19 -18.95
C THR A 318 13.18 6.30 -19.86
N ASP A 319 13.48 6.36 -21.17
CA ASP A 319 12.72 5.67 -22.22
C ASP A 319 12.81 4.14 -22.16
N LYS A 320 13.81 3.58 -21.46
CA LYS A 320 13.92 2.12 -21.27
C LYS A 320 12.69 1.51 -20.58
N TRP A 321 11.86 2.34 -19.90
CA TRP A 321 10.67 1.95 -19.19
C TRP A 321 9.37 2.22 -19.94
N GLN A 322 9.43 2.58 -21.23
CA GLN A 322 8.24 2.90 -22.04
C GLN A 322 7.19 1.78 -22.04
N ALA A 323 7.62 0.51 -21.97
CA ALA A 323 6.69 -0.61 -21.86
C ALA A 323 5.83 -0.57 -20.57
N SER A 324 6.31 0.10 -19.50
CA SER A 324 5.56 0.28 -18.26
C SER A 324 4.43 1.31 -18.39
N VAL A 325 4.47 2.19 -19.39
CA VAL A 325 3.45 3.26 -19.57
C VAL A 325 2.06 2.69 -19.76
N ARG A 326 1.88 1.79 -20.73
CA ARG A 326 0.58 1.16 -20.99
C ARG A 326 0.09 0.33 -19.80
N ILE A 327 1.01 -0.32 -19.10
CA ILE A 327 0.72 -1.06 -17.88
C ILE A 327 0.22 -0.12 -16.79
N LEU A 328 0.92 1.00 -16.56
CA LEU A 328 0.53 2.03 -15.60
C LEU A 328 -0.84 2.61 -15.93
N GLN A 329 -1.09 2.96 -17.19
CA GLN A 329 -2.38 3.50 -17.65
C GLN A 329 -3.55 2.55 -17.33
N LEU A 330 -3.39 1.26 -17.61
CA LEU A 330 -4.39 0.25 -17.31
C LEU A 330 -4.59 0.07 -15.81
N LEU A 331 -3.50 0.01 -15.05
CA LEU A 331 -3.55 -0.12 -13.59
C LEU A 331 -4.15 1.12 -12.89
N CYS A 332 -4.05 2.31 -13.48
CA CYS A 332 -4.69 3.52 -12.93
C CYS A 332 -6.22 3.39 -12.85
N VAL A 333 -6.85 2.61 -13.72
CA VAL A 333 -8.29 2.33 -13.62
C VAL A 333 -8.62 1.57 -12.33
N TRP A 334 -7.82 0.56 -11.99
CA TRP A 334 -7.94 -0.12 -10.70
C TRP A 334 -7.53 0.80 -9.54
N GLY A 335 -6.44 1.53 -9.67
CA GLY A 335 -5.94 2.48 -8.67
C GLY A 335 -7.00 3.50 -8.25
N ALA A 336 -7.87 3.93 -9.17
CA ALA A 336 -8.98 4.83 -8.87
C ALA A 336 -10.05 4.21 -7.97
N VAL A 337 -10.20 2.89 -7.99
CA VAL A 337 -11.21 2.14 -7.23
C VAL A 337 -10.67 1.69 -5.86
N ILE A 338 -9.35 1.59 -5.66
CA ILE A 338 -8.75 1.14 -4.40
C ILE A 338 -9.24 1.94 -3.18
N PRO A 339 -9.22 3.29 -3.17
CA PRO A 339 -9.71 4.06 -2.03
C PRO A 339 -11.22 3.87 -1.77
N ILE A 340 -12.00 3.64 -2.84
CA ILE A 340 -13.43 3.37 -2.75
C ILE A 340 -13.67 2.01 -2.08
N ASN A 341 -12.96 0.96 -2.51
CA ASN A 341 -13.00 -0.36 -1.88
C ASN A 341 -12.58 -0.30 -0.40
N SER A 342 -11.58 0.51 -0.07
CA SER A 342 -11.17 0.75 1.31
C SER A 342 -12.29 1.37 2.14
N LEU A 343 -13.05 2.32 1.58
CA LEU A 343 -14.19 2.94 2.25
C LEU A 343 -15.29 1.91 2.56
N TYR A 344 -15.64 1.04 1.59
CA TYR A 344 -16.59 -0.06 1.80
C TYR A 344 -16.13 -1.03 2.88
N SER A 345 -14.84 -1.42 2.86
CA SER A 345 -14.26 -2.31 3.88
C SER A 345 -14.38 -1.71 5.28
N ASN A 346 -14.03 -0.42 5.44
CA ASN A 346 -14.14 0.28 6.71
C ASN A 346 -15.61 0.37 7.20
N MET A 347 -16.56 0.54 6.30
CA MET A 347 -17.99 0.55 6.64
C MET A 347 -18.43 -0.83 7.17
N ILE A 348 -18.10 -1.91 6.50
CA ILE A 348 -18.45 -3.28 6.90
C ILE A 348 -17.82 -3.62 8.26
N ILE A 349 -16.56 -3.25 8.46
CA ILE A 349 -15.84 -3.47 9.72
C ILE A 349 -16.46 -2.63 10.84
N SER A 350 -16.88 -1.39 10.57
CA SER A 350 -17.53 -0.52 11.56
C SER A 350 -18.85 -1.08 12.09
N ARG A 351 -19.48 -2.00 11.36
CA ARG A 351 -20.69 -2.75 11.75
C ARG A 351 -20.38 -4.07 12.48
N GLY A 352 -19.12 -4.34 12.79
CA GLY A 352 -18.70 -5.61 13.41
C GLY A 352 -18.70 -6.82 12.48
N GLN A 353 -18.89 -6.62 11.15
CA GLN A 353 -19.03 -7.70 10.17
C GLN A 353 -17.66 -8.10 9.57
N SER A 354 -16.64 -8.26 10.41
CA SER A 354 -15.28 -8.63 9.97
C SER A 354 -15.22 -9.97 9.23
N GLN A 355 -16.12 -10.91 9.53
CA GLN A 355 -16.23 -12.18 8.80
C GLN A 355 -16.67 -11.97 7.35
N VAL A 356 -17.60 -11.04 7.08
CA VAL A 356 -18.01 -10.69 5.72
C VAL A 356 -16.84 -10.13 4.94
N TYR A 357 -16.05 -9.22 5.56
CA TYR A 357 -14.84 -8.69 4.97
C TYR A 357 -13.85 -9.80 4.60
N MET A 358 -13.57 -10.70 5.53
CA MET A 358 -12.63 -11.82 5.32
C MET A 358 -13.07 -12.72 4.16
N TRP A 359 -14.31 -13.23 4.18
CA TRP A 359 -14.79 -14.14 3.13
C TRP A 359 -14.90 -13.47 1.76
N ASN A 360 -15.27 -12.19 1.72
CA ASN A 360 -15.30 -11.43 0.48
C ASN A 360 -13.90 -11.26 -0.12
N THR A 361 -12.88 -11.03 0.74
CA THR A 361 -11.48 -10.95 0.31
C THR A 361 -10.96 -12.30 -0.22
N VAL A 362 -11.31 -13.40 0.46
CA VAL A 362 -10.95 -14.77 0.01
C VAL A 362 -11.61 -15.10 -1.33
N ALA A 363 -12.90 -14.81 -1.46
CA ALA A 363 -13.65 -15.08 -2.71
C ALA A 363 -13.08 -14.29 -3.90
N LEU A 364 -12.73 -13.00 -3.69
CA LEU A 364 -12.05 -12.20 -4.69
C LEU A 364 -10.72 -12.84 -5.12
N GLY A 365 -9.90 -13.26 -4.17
CA GLY A 365 -8.61 -13.88 -4.44
C GLY A 365 -8.73 -15.17 -5.23
N ILE A 366 -9.66 -16.04 -4.88
CA ILE A 366 -9.91 -17.29 -5.62
C ILE A 366 -10.34 -16.98 -7.05
N LEU A 367 -11.29 -16.07 -7.24
CA LEU A 367 -11.74 -15.66 -8.57
C LEU A 367 -10.59 -15.08 -9.41
N GLN A 368 -9.76 -14.22 -8.79
CA GLN A 368 -8.58 -13.67 -9.47
C GLN A 368 -7.61 -14.77 -9.91
N ILE A 369 -7.27 -15.70 -9.04
CA ILE A 369 -6.37 -16.81 -9.37
C ILE A 369 -6.88 -17.59 -10.57
N LEU A 370 -8.14 -18.04 -10.52
CA LEU A 370 -8.74 -18.84 -11.59
C LEU A 370 -8.79 -18.06 -12.93
N ALA A 371 -9.25 -16.81 -12.89
CA ALA A 371 -9.35 -15.97 -14.07
C ALA A 371 -7.98 -15.66 -14.68
N LEU A 372 -6.96 -15.36 -13.85
CA LEU A 372 -5.62 -15.02 -14.32
C LEU A 372 -4.89 -16.24 -14.88
N ILE A 373 -5.06 -17.43 -14.30
CA ILE A 373 -4.51 -18.67 -14.87
C ILE A 373 -5.11 -18.93 -16.27
N PHE A 374 -6.42 -18.75 -16.41
CA PHE A 374 -7.08 -18.90 -17.72
C PHE A 374 -6.58 -17.86 -18.73
N MET A 375 -6.45 -16.59 -18.31
CA MET A 375 -6.03 -15.47 -19.16
C MET A 375 -4.52 -15.44 -19.46
N SER A 376 -3.69 -16.22 -18.75
CA SER A 376 -2.24 -16.26 -18.96
C SER A 376 -1.83 -16.65 -20.40
N ARG A 377 -2.70 -17.37 -21.10
CA ARG A 377 -2.48 -17.79 -22.51
C ARG A 377 -2.69 -16.67 -23.53
N TYR A 378 -3.41 -15.59 -23.15
CA TYR A 378 -3.80 -14.50 -24.06
C TYR A 378 -2.89 -13.27 -23.95
N GLY A 379 -1.80 -13.36 -23.18
CA GLY A 379 -0.80 -12.31 -23.05
C GLY A 379 -0.98 -11.43 -21.81
N ILE A 380 0.07 -10.65 -21.53
CA ILE A 380 0.18 -9.85 -20.31
C ILE A 380 -0.95 -8.81 -20.18
N PHE A 381 -1.31 -8.15 -21.28
CA PHE A 381 -2.38 -7.14 -21.26
C PHE A 381 -3.76 -7.74 -21.02
N ALA A 382 -4.02 -8.96 -21.49
CA ALA A 382 -5.26 -9.69 -21.18
C ALA A 382 -5.35 -10.01 -19.68
N MET A 383 -4.25 -10.48 -19.08
CA MET A 383 -4.18 -10.70 -17.63
C MET A 383 -4.43 -9.41 -16.84
N LEU A 384 -3.77 -8.33 -17.21
CA LEU A 384 -3.91 -7.03 -16.55
C LEU A 384 -5.33 -6.47 -16.68
N ALA A 385 -5.91 -6.54 -17.88
CA ALA A 385 -7.28 -6.11 -18.14
C ALA A 385 -8.27 -6.92 -17.31
N THR A 386 -8.12 -8.24 -17.28
CA THR A 386 -8.97 -9.13 -16.48
C THR A 386 -8.87 -8.83 -15.00
N PHE A 387 -7.64 -8.68 -14.48
CA PHE A 387 -7.40 -8.29 -13.08
C PHE A 387 -8.09 -6.97 -12.73
N THR A 388 -7.88 -5.95 -13.57
CA THR A 388 -8.49 -4.62 -13.40
C THR A 388 -10.02 -4.70 -13.45
N THR A 389 -10.57 -5.40 -14.43
CA THR A 389 -12.02 -5.56 -14.61
C THR A 389 -12.65 -6.27 -13.41
N ILE A 390 -12.06 -7.38 -12.94
CA ILE A 390 -12.56 -8.10 -11.75
C ILE A 390 -12.59 -7.15 -10.55
N ASN A 391 -11.53 -6.40 -10.29
CA ASN A 391 -11.45 -5.48 -9.15
C ASN A 391 -12.47 -4.32 -9.23
N VAL A 392 -12.71 -3.80 -10.42
CA VAL A 392 -13.74 -2.76 -10.66
C VAL A 392 -15.15 -3.33 -10.48
N MET A 393 -15.43 -4.49 -11.06
CA MET A 393 -16.75 -5.13 -10.93
C MET A 393 -17.03 -5.60 -9.51
N TRP A 394 -15.99 -5.94 -8.75
CA TRP A 394 -16.10 -6.36 -7.35
C TRP A 394 -16.67 -5.26 -6.44
N LEU A 395 -16.60 -3.99 -6.88
CA LEU A 395 -17.29 -2.88 -6.23
C LEU A 395 -18.82 -3.11 -6.12
N GLY A 396 -19.42 -3.77 -7.13
CA GLY A 396 -20.83 -4.18 -7.09
C GLY A 396 -21.13 -5.17 -5.96
N ILE A 397 -20.20 -6.11 -5.71
CA ILE A 397 -20.33 -7.07 -4.59
C ILE A 397 -20.20 -6.36 -3.25
N TRP A 398 -19.24 -5.44 -3.11
CA TRP A 398 -19.13 -4.59 -1.92
C TRP A 398 -20.43 -3.82 -1.68
N ASN A 399 -21.02 -3.26 -2.74
CA ASN A 399 -22.30 -2.54 -2.62
C ASN A 399 -23.47 -3.45 -2.25
N ALA A 400 -23.48 -4.73 -2.67
CA ALA A 400 -24.51 -5.69 -2.23
C ALA A 400 -24.48 -5.90 -0.71
N PHE A 401 -23.29 -5.98 -0.12
CA PHE A 401 -23.15 -6.04 1.35
C PHE A 401 -23.53 -4.72 2.02
N ALA A 402 -23.16 -3.58 1.44
CA ALA A 402 -23.56 -2.26 1.94
C ALA A 402 -25.08 -2.08 1.88
N ARG A 403 -25.75 -2.58 0.84
CA ARG A 403 -27.20 -2.58 0.72
C ARG A 403 -27.86 -3.35 1.87
N LYS A 404 -27.31 -4.50 2.24
CA LYS A 404 -27.82 -5.29 3.39
C LYS A 404 -27.55 -4.61 4.73
N SER A 405 -26.43 -3.91 4.87
CA SER A 405 -25.98 -3.34 6.14
C SER A 405 -26.54 -1.94 6.43
N ILE A 406 -26.61 -1.07 5.42
CA ILE A 406 -27.00 0.34 5.54
C ILE A 406 -28.08 0.77 4.53
N GLY A 407 -28.66 -0.16 3.76
CA GLY A 407 -29.70 0.14 2.78
C GLY A 407 -29.24 0.91 1.55
N LEU A 408 -27.93 0.90 1.21
CA LEU A 408 -27.39 1.65 0.07
C LEU A 408 -27.79 1.02 -1.27
N GLN A 409 -28.66 1.69 -2.03
CA GLN A 409 -29.11 1.21 -3.34
C GLN A 409 -28.00 1.36 -4.40
N TYR A 410 -28.01 0.47 -5.41
CA TYR A 410 -27.05 0.58 -6.56
C TYR A 410 -27.22 1.90 -7.32
N SER A 411 -28.45 2.39 -7.47
CA SER A 411 -28.73 3.68 -8.10
C SER A 411 -28.12 4.85 -7.32
N GLU A 412 -28.10 4.79 -5.99
CA GLU A 412 -27.46 5.81 -5.13
C GLU A 412 -25.93 5.76 -5.28
N MET A 413 -25.35 4.55 -5.27
CA MET A 413 -23.92 4.36 -5.52
C MET A 413 -23.52 4.96 -6.87
N LEU A 414 -24.23 4.63 -7.94
CA LEU A 414 -23.93 5.14 -9.28
C LEU A 414 -24.07 6.66 -9.37
N LYS A 415 -25.11 7.24 -8.75
CA LYS A 415 -25.29 8.70 -8.66
C LYS A 415 -24.15 9.40 -7.91
N ASP A 416 -23.53 8.72 -6.95
CA ASP A 416 -22.44 9.26 -6.14
C ASP A 416 -21.05 9.06 -6.81
N LEU A 417 -20.91 8.12 -7.77
CA LEU A 417 -19.65 7.82 -8.48
C LEU A 417 -19.59 8.42 -9.88
N LEU A 418 -20.63 8.18 -10.72
CA LEU A 418 -20.59 8.49 -12.14
C LEU A 418 -20.33 9.95 -12.49
N PRO A 419 -20.87 10.96 -11.78
CA PRO A 419 -20.60 12.35 -12.12
C PRO A 419 -19.11 12.70 -12.08
N PHE A 420 -18.39 12.20 -11.09
CA PHE A 420 -16.96 12.43 -10.92
C PHE A 420 -16.13 11.63 -11.92
N LEU A 421 -16.54 10.39 -12.21
CA LEU A 421 -15.88 9.56 -13.22
C LEU A 421 -16.02 10.19 -14.61
N MET A 422 -17.24 10.58 -14.99
CA MET A 422 -17.50 11.21 -16.31
C MET A 422 -16.78 12.54 -16.45
N ALA A 423 -16.77 13.36 -15.41
CA ALA A 423 -16.01 14.60 -15.39
C ALA A 423 -14.49 14.37 -15.54
N ALA A 424 -13.95 13.37 -14.86
CA ALA A 424 -12.54 13.01 -14.98
C ALA A 424 -12.21 12.46 -16.38
N ILE A 425 -13.05 11.62 -16.97
CA ILE A 425 -12.89 11.14 -18.35
C ILE A 425 -12.95 12.30 -19.34
N ALA A 426 -13.96 13.17 -19.24
CA ALA A 426 -14.07 14.35 -20.12
C ALA A 426 -12.84 15.24 -20.02
N THR A 427 -12.40 15.53 -18.79
CA THR A 427 -11.19 16.33 -18.53
C THR A 427 -9.96 15.71 -19.18
N THR A 428 -9.70 14.41 -18.95
CA THR A 428 -8.51 13.77 -19.49
C THR A 428 -8.54 13.63 -21.00
N THR A 429 -9.71 13.35 -21.60
CA THR A 429 -9.88 13.28 -23.06
C THR A 429 -9.64 14.64 -23.71
N VAL A 430 -10.28 15.71 -23.22
CA VAL A 430 -10.09 17.06 -23.77
C VAL A 430 -8.64 17.51 -23.61
N THR A 431 -8.04 17.29 -22.43
CA THR A 431 -6.63 17.62 -22.20
C THR A 431 -5.72 16.88 -23.19
N TYR A 432 -5.94 15.58 -23.39
CA TYR A 432 -5.16 14.77 -24.33
C TYR A 432 -5.23 15.34 -25.76
N VAL A 433 -6.43 15.62 -26.26
CA VAL A 433 -6.64 16.16 -27.61
C VAL A 433 -5.95 17.52 -27.79
N LEU A 434 -6.04 18.39 -26.78
CA LEU A 434 -5.44 19.74 -26.86
C LEU A 434 -3.90 19.71 -26.75
N THR A 435 -3.32 18.67 -26.14
CA THR A 435 -1.88 18.62 -25.88
C THR A 435 -1.12 17.61 -26.72
N GLN A 436 -1.79 16.86 -27.61
CA GLN A 436 -1.17 15.80 -28.41
C GLN A 436 -0.05 16.27 -29.34
N ASN A 437 -0.08 17.55 -29.76
CA ASN A 437 0.91 18.12 -30.67
C ASN A 437 2.14 18.70 -29.95
N ILE A 438 2.20 18.63 -28.59
CA ILE A 438 3.33 19.14 -27.83
C ILE A 438 4.41 18.07 -27.81
N THR A 439 5.50 18.30 -28.53
CA THR A 439 6.61 17.33 -28.66
C THR A 439 7.58 17.33 -27.48
N ASN A 440 7.76 18.48 -26.82
CA ASN A 440 8.66 18.57 -25.66
C ASN A 440 8.01 17.92 -24.43
N PRO A 441 8.61 16.85 -23.82
CA PRO A 441 8.00 16.11 -22.74
C PRO A 441 7.81 16.93 -21.46
N TYR A 442 8.71 17.87 -21.15
CA TYR A 442 8.56 18.76 -19.98
C TYR A 442 7.39 19.72 -20.14
N MET A 443 7.28 20.32 -21.33
CA MET A 443 6.17 21.23 -21.63
C MET A 443 4.84 20.48 -21.70
N SER A 444 4.83 19.29 -22.30
CA SER A 444 3.67 18.40 -22.35
C SER A 444 3.19 18.05 -20.93
N LEU A 445 4.09 17.63 -20.04
CA LEU A 445 3.77 17.32 -18.65
C LEU A 445 3.16 18.52 -17.93
N ALA A 446 3.79 19.69 -18.04
CA ALA A 446 3.30 20.91 -17.38
C ALA A 446 1.93 21.35 -17.92
N CYS A 447 1.76 21.38 -19.24
CA CYS A 447 0.50 21.76 -19.89
C CYS A 447 -0.62 20.76 -19.57
N LYS A 448 -0.36 19.44 -19.67
CA LYS A 448 -1.34 18.40 -19.31
C LYS A 448 -1.80 18.54 -17.87
N THR A 449 -0.86 18.72 -16.95
CA THR A 449 -1.18 18.82 -15.52
C THR A 449 -1.99 20.10 -15.23
N ALA A 450 -1.54 21.27 -15.71
CA ALA A 450 -2.23 22.54 -15.49
C ALA A 450 -3.63 22.52 -16.11
N LEU A 451 -3.74 22.09 -17.37
CA LEU A 451 -5.00 22.06 -18.10
C LEU A 451 -5.99 21.07 -17.48
N ALA A 452 -5.54 19.88 -17.07
CA ALA A 452 -6.40 18.90 -16.40
C ALA A 452 -6.96 19.44 -15.06
N ILE A 453 -6.14 20.10 -14.26
CA ILE A 453 -6.59 20.73 -13.00
C ILE A 453 -7.62 21.82 -13.29
N LEU A 454 -7.33 22.73 -14.22
CA LEU A 454 -8.23 23.83 -14.58
C LEU A 454 -9.56 23.33 -15.14
N LEU A 455 -9.52 22.39 -16.10
CA LEU A 455 -10.74 21.83 -16.70
C LEU A 455 -11.58 21.06 -15.67
N TYR A 456 -10.96 20.25 -14.84
CA TYR A 456 -11.70 19.54 -13.80
C TYR A 456 -12.36 20.49 -12.81
N ALA A 457 -11.63 21.53 -12.37
CA ALA A 457 -12.15 22.55 -11.48
C ALA A 457 -13.33 23.32 -12.12
N THR A 458 -13.21 23.69 -13.41
CA THR A 458 -14.29 24.37 -14.15
C THR A 458 -15.53 23.50 -14.33
N ILE A 459 -15.35 22.21 -14.67
CA ILE A 459 -16.48 21.26 -14.79
C ILE A 459 -17.18 21.10 -13.43
N MET A 460 -16.43 20.97 -12.34
CA MET A 460 -17.01 20.86 -10.99
C MET A 460 -17.70 22.15 -10.53
N TRP A 461 -17.17 23.29 -10.91
CA TRP A 461 -17.78 24.59 -10.61
C TRP A 461 -19.07 24.80 -11.41
N ALA A 462 -19.04 24.56 -12.72
CA ALA A 462 -20.19 24.67 -13.62
C ALA A 462 -21.31 23.65 -13.24
N GLY A 463 -20.93 22.42 -12.86
CA GLY A 463 -21.83 21.39 -12.36
C GLY A 463 -22.38 21.66 -10.96
N LYS A 464 -22.05 22.81 -10.34
CA LYS A 464 -22.48 23.21 -8.99
C LYS A 464 -22.24 22.14 -7.91
N SER A 465 -21.15 21.37 -8.06
CA SER A 465 -20.80 20.28 -7.13
C SER A 465 -20.73 20.77 -5.70
N VAL A 466 -21.54 20.18 -4.81
CA VAL A 466 -21.59 20.51 -3.38
C VAL A 466 -20.22 20.23 -2.74
N ILE A 467 -19.59 19.10 -3.06
CA ILE A 467 -18.29 18.70 -2.52
C ILE A 467 -17.22 19.72 -2.88
N PHE A 468 -17.19 20.19 -4.14
CA PHE A 468 -16.24 21.18 -4.61
C PHE A 468 -16.40 22.50 -3.86
N LYS A 469 -17.65 22.99 -3.70
CA LYS A 469 -17.93 24.23 -2.96
C LYS A 469 -17.55 24.13 -1.48
N GLU A 470 -17.87 22.99 -0.83
CA GLU A 470 -17.47 22.74 0.55
C GLU A 470 -15.94 22.71 0.71
N SER A 471 -15.22 22.06 -0.22
CA SER A 471 -13.76 21.98 -0.21
C SER A 471 -13.10 23.35 -0.36
N ILE A 472 -13.54 24.16 -1.32
CA ILE A 472 -13.04 25.53 -1.49
C ILE A 472 -13.32 26.39 -0.27
N ARG A 473 -14.55 26.34 0.26
CA ARG A 473 -14.92 27.13 1.47
C ARG A 473 -14.06 26.75 2.66
N TYR A 474 -13.70 25.48 2.80
CA TYR A 474 -12.83 25.02 3.88
C TYR A 474 -11.41 25.56 3.75
N ILE A 475 -10.84 25.54 2.54
CA ILE A 475 -9.51 26.09 2.25
C ILE A 475 -9.47 27.60 2.52
N LEU A 476 -10.42 28.36 1.95
CA LEU A 476 -10.47 29.80 2.10
C LEU A 476 -10.74 30.28 3.54
N LYS A 477 -11.55 29.53 4.32
CA LYS A 477 -11.77 29.86 5.76
C LYS A 477 -10.55 29.61 6.64
N ARG A 478 -9.60 28.79 6.21
CA ARG A 478 -8.37 28.51 6.97
C ARG A 478 -7.32 29.60 6.83
N GLU A 479 -7.42 30.44 5.78
CA GLU A 479 -6.54 31.62 5.59
C GLU A 479 -7.01 32.83 6.41
N SER A 480 -8.23 32.80 6.98
CA SER A 480 -8.80 33.92 7.76
C SER A 480 -8.76 33.70 9.28
N LYS A 481 -7.98 32.74 9.76
CA LYS A 481 -7.65 32.48 11.17
C LYS A 481 -6.13 32.38 11.33
#